data_8146bd85b903ff6bfe9a0b44732cd956
#
_entry.id   8146bd85b903ff6bfe9a0b44732cd956
#
_cell.length_a   1.000
_cell.length_b   1.000
_cell.length_c   1.000
_cell.angle_alpha   90.00
_cell.angle_beta   90.00
_cell.angle_gamma   90.00
#
_symmetry.space_group_name_H-M   'P 1'
#
loop_
_entity.id
_entity.type
_entity.pdbx_description
1 polymer ?
#
loop_
_entity_poly.entity_id
_entity_poly.type
_entity_poly.pdbx_seq_one_letter_code
_entity_poly.pdbx_strand_id
1 'polypeptide(L)'
;MSKEPMIYWTLFTRNDWSLYTAATSKGLCFIGSNHGSFEELEQWAKKSLPQYRLARDDEKLAPYTAELSEYIKNGRSAFSVPVDLYGTEFQLAVWKVLMDIPYGETYSYSDIAEMIQKPAAVRAVGAAIGKNPVLITVPCHRVIGKNGKLTGFRGGLEMKKQLLALEGRNIETLEYRMSRTGGIT
;
A
#
# COMPACT_ATOMS: atom_id res chain seq x y z
N MET A 1 1.56 28.77 22.51
CA MET A 1 2.46 27.62 22.31
C MET A 1 1.84 26.73 21.24
N SER A 2 2.45 26.64 20.08
CA SER A 2 1.98 25.71 19.04
C SER A 2 2.20 24.29 19.54
N LYS A 3 1.13 23.49 19.57
CA LYS A 3 1.21 22.07 19.90
C LYS A 3 2.13 21.40 18.88
N GLU A 4 3.16 20.69 19.33
CA GLU A 4 4.02 19.90 18.43
C GLU A 4 3.15 18.96 17.60
N PRO A 5 3.41 18.84 16.29
CA PRO A 5 2.62 17.96 15.45
C PRO A 5 2.85 16.49 15.81
N MET A 6 1.79 15.71 15.80
CA MET A 6 1.80 14.32 16.28
C MET A 6 1.44 13.35 15.16
N ILE A 7 2.12 12.21 15.14
CA ILE A 7 1.71 11.00 14.45
C ILE A 7 1.23 10.03 15.52
N TYR A 8 -0.04 9.69 15.46
CA TYR A 8 -0.61 8.66 16.34
C TYR A 8 -0.49 7.30 15.66
N TRP A 9 -0.18 6.26 16.44
CA TRP A 9 -0.01 4.92 15.91
C TRP A 9 -0.65 3.85 16.79
N THR A 10 -0.91 2.71 16.19
CA THR A 10 -1.33 1.47 16.86
C THR A 10 -0.73 0.26 16.18
N LEU A 11 -0.74 -0.87 16.84
CA LEU A 11 -0.50 -2.18 16.23
C LEU A 11 -1.83 -2.85 15.96
N PHE A 12 -2.22 -2.90 14.70
CA PHE A 12 -3.39 -3.65 14.25
C PHE A 12 -3.06 -5.13 14.16
N THR A 13 -3.87 -5.96 14.80
CA THR A 13 -3.73 -7.42 14.75
C THR A 13 -5.07 -8.08 14.46
N ARG A 14 -5.11 -8.97 13.47
CA ARG A 14 -6.26 -9.79 13.16
C ARG A 14 -5.86 -11.03 12.36
N ASN A 15 -6.25 -12.24 12.84
CA ASN A 15 -5.78 -13.49 12.25
C ASN A 15 -4.26 -13.48 12.11
N ASP A 16 -3.72 -13.78 10.92
CA ASP A 16 -2.29 -13.72 10.63
C ASP A 16 -1.78 -12.33 10.23
N TRP A 17 -2.58 -11.27 10.42
CA TRP A 17 -2.20 -9.90 10.12
C TRP A 17 -1.72 -9.15 11.36
N SER A 18 -0.59 -8.51 11.23
CA SER A 18 0.01 -7.66 12.26
C SER A 18 0.68 -6.47 11.59
N LEU A 19 0.03 -5.30 11.67
CA LEU A 19 0.39 -4.10 10.90
C LEU A 19 0.52 -2.89 11.81
N TYR A 20 1.68 -2.26 11.86
CA TYR A 20 1.79 -0.93 12.43
C TYR A 20 1.06 0.07 11.54
N THR A 21 0.13 0.80 12.12
CA THR A 21 -0.75 1.73 11.43
C THR A 21 -0.65 3.08 12.09
N ALA A 22 -0.48 4.14 11.32
CA ALA A 22 -0.31 5.48 11.86
C ALA A 22 -1.10 6.53 11.06
N ALA A 23 -1.52 7.58 11.77
CA ALA A 23 -2.28 8.69 11.22
C ALA A 23 -1.82 10.03 11.82
N THR A 24 -1.88 11.07 11.02
CA THR A 24 -1.83 12.46 11.46
C THR A 24 -3.25 12.96 11.79
N SER A 25 -3.38 14.22 12.16
CA SER A 25 -4.70 14.86 12.30
C SER A 25 -5.49 14.95 10.99
N LYS A 26 -4.84 14.75 9.84
CA LYS A 26 -5.44 14.84 8.49
C LYS A 26 -5.84 13.50 7.91
N GLY A 27 -5.26 12.40 8.38
CA GLY A 27 -5.60 11.09 7.86
C GLY A 27 -4.50 10.05 8.05
N LEU A 28 -4.75 8.89 7.49
CA LEU A 28 -3.85 7.74 7.51
C LEU A 28 -2.57 8.07 6.73
N CYS A 29 -1.42 7.92 7.37
CA CYS A 29 -0.13 8.27 6.78
C CYS A 29 0.85 7.11 6.65
N PHE A 30 0.60 6.00 7.35
CA PHE A 30 1.47 4.82 7.31
C PHE A 30 0.70 3.53 7.60
N ILE A 31 0.95 2.51 6.81
CA ILE A 31 0.67 1.09 7.12
C ILE A 31 1.93 0.31 6.77
N GLY A 32 2.47 -0.40 7.75
CA GLY A 32 3.69 -1.21 7.62
C GLY A 32 3.47 -2.55 6.93
N SER A 33 4.57 -3.28 6.74
CA SER A 33 4.55 -4.65 6.25
C SER A 33 3.93 -5.60 7.28
N ASN A 34 3.34 -6.69 6.78
CA ASN A 34 2.78 -7.71 7.66
C ASN A 34 3.90 -8.35 8.52
N HIS A 35 3.69 -8.40 9.82
CA HIS A 35 4.69 -8.81 10.81
C HIS A 35 5.97 -7.93 10.81
N GLY A 36 5.88 -6.73 10.26
CA GLY A 36 6.97 -5.75 10.28
C GLY A 36 7.25 -5.22 11.68
N SER A 37 8.42 -4.63 11.88
CA SER A 37 8.82 -4.04 13.15
C SER A 37 8.33 -2.60 13.29
N PHE A 38 8.24 -2.12 14.54
CA PHE A 38 7.98 -0.70 14.83
C PHE A 38 9.03 0.23 14.23
N GLU A 39 10.26 -0.25 14.10
CA GLU A 39 11.37 0.49 13.49
C GLU A 39 11.06 0.93 12.04
N GLU A 40 10.29 0.15 11.30
CA GLU A 40 9.83 0.53 9.94
C GLU A 40 9.04 1.85 9.96
N LEU A 41 8.13 1.99 10.92
CA LEU A 41 7.37 3.24 11.14
C LEU A 41 8.28 4.37 11.61
N GLU A 42 9.17 4.11 12.57
CA GLU A 42 10.10 5.12 13.10
C GLU A 42 11.01 5.69 12.01
N GLN A 43 11.59 4.84 11.19
CA GLN A 43 12.47 5.26 10.10
C GLN A 43 11.71 6.08 9.04
N TRP A 44 10.51 5.65 8.68
CA TRP A 44 9.67 6.42 7.77
C TRP A 44 9.31 7.80 8.36
N ALA A 45 8.85 7.85 9.60
CA ALA A 45 8.47 9.08 10.26
C ALA A 45 9.66 10.06 10.35
N LYS A 46 10.83 9.56 10.73
CA LYS A 46 12.05 10.34 10.85
C LYS A 46 12.49 10.96 9.52
N LYS A 47 12.28 10.22 8.43
CA LYS A 47 12.62 10.67 7.07
C LYS A 47 11.59 11.64 6.50
N SER A 48 10.32 11.33 6.66
CA SER A 48 9.21 12.03 5.98
C SER A 48 8.64 13.19 6.80
N LEU A 49 8.63 13.06 8.11
CA LEU A 49 8.02 14.01 9.05
C LEU A 49 8.91 14.21 10.30
N PRO A 50 10.17 14.67 10.13
CA PRO A 50 11.13 14.74 11.23
C PRO A 50 10.71 15.65 12.39
N GLN A 51 9.80 16.59 12.16
CA GLN A 51 9.25 17.50 13.17
C GLN A 51 8.09 16.92 13.96
N TYR A 52 7.58 15.73 13.58
CA TYR A 52 6.46 15.08 14.26
C TYR A 52 6.96 14.13 15.35
N ARG A 53 6.17 14.01 16.41
CA ARG A 53 6.39 12.99 17.44
C ARG A 53 5.44 11.82 17.26
N LEU A 54 5.92 10.63 17.57
CA LEU A 54 5.13 9.39 17.57
C LEU A 54 4.52 9.18 18.96
N ALA A 55 3.22 8.92 19.01
CA ALA A 55 2.53 8.51 20.23
C ALA A 55 1.52 7.40 19.92
N ARG A 56 1.48 6.38 20.76
CA ARG A 56 0.45 5.34 20.65
C ARG A 56 -0.90 5.90 21.07
N ASP A 57 -1.90 5.69 20.23
CA ASP A 57 -3.28 6.07 20.53
C ASP A 57 -4.25 5.18 19.76
N ASP A 58 -4.68 4.11 20.41
CA ASP A 58 -5.54 3.10 19.82
C ASP A 58 -6.94 3.67 19.49
N GLU A 59 -7.43 4.63 20.28
CA GLU A 59 -8.74 5.25 20.04
C GLU A 59 -8.75 6.13 18.80
N LYS A 60 -7.71 6.94 18.61
CA LYS A 60 -7.57 7.75 17.39
C LYS A 60 -7.41 6.90 16.12
N LEU A 61 -6.81 5.74 16.25
CA LEU A 61 -6.65 4.82 15.13
C LEU A 61 -7.87 3.91 14.90
N ALA A 62 -8.83 3.86 15.81
CA ALA A 62 -9.99 2.98 15.71
C ALA A 62 -10.78 3.09 14.39
N PRO A 63 -11.06 4.26 13.81
CA PRO A 63 -11.74 4.34 12.52
C PRO A 63 -10.96 3.66 11.38
N TYR A 64 -9.63 3.77 11.38
CA TYR A 64 -8.75 3.18 10.38
C TYR A 64 -8.64 1.67 10.54
N THR A 65 -8.42 1.20 11.75
CA THR A 65 -8.31 -0.24 12.04
C THR A 65 -9.64 -0.98 11.87
N ALA A 66 -10.78 -0.31 12.07
CA ALA A 66 -12.10 -0.86 11.77
C ALA A 66 -12.24 -1.19 10.27
N GLU A 67 -11.88 -0.27 9.38
CA GLU A 67 -11.94 -0.52 7.94
C GLU A 67 -10.93 -1.57 7.47
N LEU A 68 -9.71 -1.59 8.05
CA LEU A 68 -8.74 -2.67 7.80
C LEU A 68 -9.30 -4.04 8.23
N SER A 69 -9.95 -4.10 9.38
CA SER A 69 -10.58 -5.32 9.87
C SER A 69 -11.68 -5.82 8.94
N GLU A 70 -12.53 -4.93 8.45
CA GLU A 70 -13.59 -5.27 7.49
C GLU A 70 -13.00 -5.73 6.15
N TYR A 71 -11.97 -5.05 5.64
CA TYR A 71 -11.27 -5.44 4.42
C TYR A 71 -10.67 -6.84 4.53
N ILE A 72 -9.98 -7.15 5.62
CA ILE A 72 -9.36 -8.47 5.84
C ILE A 72 -10.41 -9.57 5.97
N LYS A 73 -11.60 -9.26 6.44
CA LYS A 73 -12.74 -10.21 6.49
C LYS A 73 -13.48 -10.38 5.17
N ASN A 74 -13.02 -9.78 4.09
CA ASN A 74 -13.76 -9.67 2.81
C ASN A 74 -15.11 -8.94 2.90
N GLY A 75 -15.30 -8.11 3.92
CA GLY A 75 -16.51 -7.32 4.11
C GLY A 75 -16.46 -5.93 3.48
N ARG A 76 -15.30 -5.51 2.95
CA ARG A 76 -15.09 -4.18 2.40
C ARG A 76 -14.20 -4.24 1.16
N SER A 77 -14.62 -3.56 0.10
CA SER A 77 -13.87 -3.44 -1.15
C SER A 77 -13.26 -2.05 -1.38
N ALA A 78 -13.65 -1.04 -0.61
CA ALA A 78 -13.14 0.32 -0.72
C ALA A 78 -12.97 0.95 0.67
N PHE A 79 -11.94 1.79 0.82
CA PHE A 79 -11.70 2.55 2.04
C PHE A 79 -12.34 3.94 1.94
N SER A 80 -12.98 4.38 3.02
CA SER A 80 -13.59 5.72 3.14
C SER A 80 -12.79 6.67 4.02
N VAL A 81 -11.86 6.14 4.82
CA VAL A 81 -11.00 6.94 5.68
C VAL A 81 -10.07 7.85 4.86
N PRO A 82 -9.81 9.09 5.32
CA PRO A 82 -8.89 9.96 4.64
C PRO A 82 -7.45 9.44 4.73
N VAL A 83 -6.65 9.71 3.71
CA VAL A 83 -5.21 9.48 3.69
C VAL A 83 -4.47 10.82 3.70
N ASP A 84 -3.32 10.83 4.37
CA ASP A 84 -2.42 11.99 4.43
C ASP A 84 -1.04 11.56 3.95
N LEU A 85 -0.80 11.73 2.65
CA LEU A 85 0.37 11.19 1.96
C LEU A 85 1.50 12.21 1.90
N TYR A 86 2.69 11.77 2.23
CA TYR A 86 3.93 12.54 2.19
C TYR A 86 4.92 11.93 1.21
N GLY A 87 5.31 12.69 0.22
CA GLY A 87 6.22 12.27 -0.82
C GLY A 87 6.53 13.39 -1.79
N THR A 88 7.33 13.10 -2.81
CA THR A 88 7.58 14.03 -3.91
C THR A 88 6.31 14.23 -4.73
N GLU A 89 6.25 15.30 -5.51
CA GLU A 89 5.13 15.58 -6.41
C GLU A 89 4.86 14.40 -7.36
N PHE A 90 5.91 13.79 -7.91
CA PHE A 90 5.82 12.60 -8.75
C PHE A 90 5.26 11.38 -7.99
N GLN A 91 5.75 11.11 -6.78
CA GLN A 91 5.24 10.03 -5.93
C GLN A 91 3.76 10.22 -5.60
N LEU A 92 3.37 11.43 -5.23
CA LEU A 92 1.96 11.74 -4.92
C LEU A 92 1.05 11.53 -6.13
N ALA A 93 1.49 11.91 -7.33
CA ALA A 93 0.75 11.66 -8.57
C ALA A 93 0.57 10.15 -8.83
N VAL A 94 1.62 9.36 -8.65
CA VAL A 94 1.55 7.89 -8.79
C VAL A 94 0.60 7.29 -7.74
N TRP A 95 0.77 7.61 -6.47
CA TRP A 95 -0.05 7.03 -5.39
C TRP A 95 -1.53 7.41 -5.52
N LYS A 96 -1.83 8.60 -6.00
CA LYS A 96 -3.21 9.04 -6.27
C LYS A 96 -3.88 8.15 -7.33
N VAL A 97 -3.18 7.85 -8.41
CA VAL A 97 -3.68 6.98 -9.48
C VAL A 97 -3.87 5.54 -8.99
N LEU A 98 -3.00 5.06 -8.09
CA LEU A 98 -3.18 3.72 -7.50
C LEU A 98 -4.51 3.58 -6.77
N MET A 99 -5.00 4.64 -6.12
CA MET A 99 -6.27 4.61 -5.39
C MET A 99 -7.49 4.44 -6.31
N ASP A 100 -7.33 4.68 -7.62
CA ASP A 100 -8.38 4.50 -8.62
C ASP A 100 -8.44 3.05 -9.16
N ILE A 101 -7.48 2.18 -8.81
CA ILE A 101 -7.49 0.77 -9.23
C ILE A 101 -8.58 0.03 -8.44
N PRO A 102 -9.60 -0.55 -9.13
CA PRO A 102 -10.69 -1.23 -8.45
C PRO A 102 -10.23 -2.48 -7.69
N TYR A 103 -10.98 -2.80 -6.64
CA TYR A 103 -10.83 -4.04 -5.89
C TYR A 103 -10.92 -5.27 -6.81
N GLY A 104 -10.00 -6.20 -6.66
CA GLY A 104 -9.95 -7.42 -7.47
C GLY A 104 -9.38 -7.24 -8.88
N GLU A 105 -8.96 -6.04 -9.27
CA GLU A 105 -8.29 -5.78 -10.53
C GLU A 105 -6.79 -5.60 -10.38
N THR A 106 -6.05 -5.81 -11.46
CA THR A 106 -4.61 -5.60 -11.52
C THR A 106 -4.24 -4.81 -12.77
N TYR A 107 -3.31 -3.85 -12.58
CA TYR A 107 -2.75 -3.04 -13.64
C TYR A 107 -1.24 -3.29 -13.74
N SER A 108 -0.68 -3.04 -14.91
CA SER A 108 0.78 -3.09 -15.09
C SER A 108 1.43 -1.76 -14.70
N TYR A 109 2.75 -1.77 -14.50
CA TYR A 109 3.52 -0.52 -14.29
C TYR A 109 3.40 0.42 -15.49
N SER A 110 3.30 -0.13 -16.71
CA SER A 110 3.06 0.64 -17.93
C SER A 110 1.70 1.34 -17.92
N ASP A 111 0.65 0.65 -17.46
CA ASP A 111 -0.69 1.22 -17.35
C ASP A 111 -0.67 2.44 -16.40
N ILE A 112 0.01 2.32 -15.25
CA ILE A 112 0.15 3.43 -14.30
C ILE A 112 0.93 4.59 -14.92
N ALA A 113 2.01 4.31 -15.68
CA ALA A 113 2.77 5.35 -16.37
C ALA A 113 1.92 6.11 -17.41
N GLU A 114 1.06 5.40 -18.13
CA GLU A 114 0.09 6.02 -19.06
C GLU A 114 -0.95 6.87 -18.33
N MET A 115 -1.49 6.37 -17.21
CA MET A 115 -2.50 7.09 -16.41
C MET A 115 -1.97 8.40 -15.85
N ILE A 116 -0.69 8.48 -15.48
CA ILE A 116 -0.04 9.75 -15.08
C ILE A 116 0.49 10.57 -16.26
N GLN A 117 0.17 10.16 -17.49
CA GLN A 117 0.58 10.82 -18.74
C GLN A 117 2.13 10.90 -18.93
N LYS A 118 2.84 9.90 -18.43
CA LYS A 118 4.30 9.76 -18.54
C LYS A 118 4.68 8.34 -18.98
N PRO A 119 4.27 7.89 -20.18
CA PRO A 119 4.45 6.48 -20.59
C PRO A 119 5.91 6.03 -20.64
N ALA A 120 6.86 6.95 -20.80
CA ALA A 120 8.29 6.66 -20.78
C ALA A 120 8.87 6.47 -19.36
N ALA A 121 8.11 6.82 -18.31
CA ALA A 121 8.59 6.86 -16.93
C ALA A 121 8.34 5.55 -16.15
N VAL A 122 8.23 4.40 -16.80
CA VAL A 122 7.86 3.12 -16.17
C VAL A 122 8.78 2.74 -14.99
N ARG A 123 10.09 2.94 -15.12
CA ARG A 123 11.04 2.68 -14.03
C ARG A 123 10.83 3.62 -12.83
N ALA A 124 10.63 4.90 -13.09
CA ALA A 124 10.37 5.89 -12.05
C ALA A 124 9.04 5.61 -11.34
N VAL A 125 8.02 5.19 -12.09
CA VAL A 125 6.73 4.73 -11.56
C VAL A 125 6.93 3.53 -10.63
N GLY A 126 7.67 2.52 -11.07
CA GLY A 126 8.00 1.37 -10.23
C GLY A 126 8.72 1.75 -8.93
N ALA A 127 9.67 2.67 -9.00
CA ALA A 127 10.37 3.18 -7.82
C ALA A 127 9.42 3.94 -6.87
N ALA A 128 8.52 4.77 -7.40
CA ALA A 128 7.51 5.48 -6.60
C ALA A 128 6.52 4.53 -5.93
N ILE A 129 6.04 3.50 -6.64
CA ILE A 129 5.17 2.44 -6.11
C ILE A 129 5.85 1.71 -4.96
N GLY A 130 7.13 1.36 -5.10
CA GLY A 130 7.92 0.70 -4.07
C GLY A 130 8.15 1.54 -2.81
N LYS A 131 7.86 2.83 -2.84
CA LYS A 131 7.97 3.77 -1.70
C LYS A 131 6.63 4.16 -1.09
N ASN A 132 5.53 3.56 -1.52
CA ASN A 132 4.21 3.80 -0.94
C ASN A 132 4.23 3.56 0.57
N PRO A 133 3.95 4.59 1.41
CA PRO A 133 3.96 4.43 2.85
C PRO A 133 2.69 3.82 3.42
N VAL A 134 1.58 3.81 2.67
CA VAL A 134 0.26 3.37 3.15
C VAL A 134 -0.16 2.11 2.41
N LEU A 135 0.41 0.97 2.80
CA LEU A 135 0.08 -0.32 2.18
C LEU A 135 -1.42 -0.63 2.35
N ILE A 136 -1.98 -1.44 1.47
CA ILE A 136 -3.40 -1.84 1.45
C ILE A 136 -4.32 -0.70 1.00
N THR A 137 -4.40 0.38 1.76
CA THR A 137 -5.32 1.51 1.47
C THR A 137 -4.93 2.24 0.18
N VAL A 138 -3.63 2.46 -0.05
CA VAL A 138 -3.10 2.81 -1.37
C VAL A 138 -2.65 1.51 -2.03
N PRO A 139 -3.43 0.94 -2.97
CA PRO A 139 -3.35 -0.47 -3.32
C PRO A 139 -2.22 -0.79 -4.31
N CYS A 140 -0.97 -0.54 -3.92
CA CYS A 140 0.19 -0.87 -4.75
C CYS A 140 0.35 -2.38 -5.01
N HIS A 141 -0.28 -3.23 -4.21
CA HIS A 141 -0.35 -4.68 -4.44
C HIS A 141 -1.11 -5.05 -5.73
N ARG A 142 -1.97 -4.14 -6.25
CA ARG A 142 -2.71 -4.32 -7.50
C ARG A 142 -1.88 -4.02 -8.76
N VAL A 143 -0.62 -3.60 -8.60
CA VAL A 143 0.29 -3.38 -9.72
C VAL A 143 1.23 -4.57 -9.86
N ILE A 144 1.22 -5.18 -11.04
CA ILE A 144 2.00 -6.37 -11.38
C ILE A 144 2.80 -6.14 -12.66
N GLY A 145 3.77 -7.01 -12.95
CA GLY A 145 4.50 -6.97 -14.21
C GLY A 145 3.57 -7.18 -15.40
N LYS A 146 3.91 -6.61 -16.57
CA LYS A 146 3.14 -6.74 -17.82
C LYS A 146 2.96 -8.18 -18.25
N ASN A 147 3.88 -9.06 -17.88
CA ASN A 147 3.82 -10.50 -18.07
C ASN A 147 3.06 -11.26 -16.97
N GLY A 148 2.39 -10.56 -16.05
CA GLY A 148 1.68 -11.13 -14.90
C GLY A 148 2.57 -11.50 -13.71
N LYS A 149 3.89 -11.28 -13.80
CA LYS A 149 4.80 -11.55 -12.67
C LYS A 149 4.58 -10.63 -11.50
N LEU A 150 4.60 -11.22 -10.31
CA LEU A 150 4.66 -10.46 -9.09
C LEU A 150 6.10 -9.96 -8.90
N THR A 151 6.27 -8.65 -9.02
CA THR A 151 7.56 -7.98 -8.84
C THR A 151 7.44 -6.96 -7.73
N GLY A 152 8.50 -6.75 -6.99
CA GLY A 152 8.70 -5.76 -5.96
C GLY A 152 7.46 -5.30 -5.18
N PHE A 153 7.53 -5.38 -3.88
CA PHE A 153 6.50 -4.85 -2.97
C PHE A 153 7.15 -4.49 -1.65
N ARG A 154 6.91 -3.30 -1.13
CA ARG A 154 7.53 -2.85 0.13
C ARG A 154 7.22 -3.80 1.30
N GLY A 155 6.01 -4.34 1.34
CA GLY A 155 5.59 -5.32 2.34
C GLY A 155 6.11 -6.75 2.10
N GLY A 156 6.84 -7.00 1.00
CA GLY A 156 7.30 -8.32 0.60
C GLY A 156 6.32 -9.05 -0.32
N LEU A 157 6.83 -9.95 -1.15
CA LEU A 157 6.03 -10.68 -2.14
C LEU A 157 4.97 -11.58 -1.49
N GLU A 158 5.24 -12.12 -0.32
CA GLU A 158 4.26 -12.95 0.41
C GLU A 158 3.03 -12.14 0.80
N MET A 159 3.22 -10.95 1.37
CA MET A 159 2.11 -10.05 1.67
C MET A 159 1.33 -9.64 0.41
N LYS A 160 2.02 -9.37 -0.70
CA LYS A 160 1.40 -9.06 -1.98
C LYS A 160 0.51 -10.21 -2.47
N LYS A 161 1.00 -11.43 -2.40
CA LYS A 161 0.23 -12.65 -2.73
C LYS A 161 -1.01 -12.79 -1.86
N GLN A 162 -0.86 -12.62 -0.55
CA GLN A 162 -1.98 -12.69 0.40
C GLN A 162 -3.06 -11.66 0.08
N LEU A 163 -2.69 -10.42 -0.22
CA LEU A 163 -3.64 -9.36 -0.57
C LEU A 163 -4.37 -9.64 -1.89
N LEU A 164 -3.65 -10.07 -2.92
CA LEU A 164 -4.25 -10.44 -4.20
C LEU A 164 -5.19 -11.64 -4.07
N ALA A 165 -4.81 -12.65 -3.29
CA ALA A 165 -5.66 -13.80 -3.01
C ALA A 165 -6.93 -13.40 -2.24
N LEU A 166 -6.79 -12.52 -1.26
CA LEU A 166 -7.91 -11.95 -0.51
C LEU A 166 -8.92 -11.26 -1.43
N GLU A 167 -8.42 -10.56 -2.46
CA GLU A 167 -9.23 -9.87 -3.46
C GLU A 167 -9.76 -10.79 -4.58
N GLY A 168 -9.63 -12.11 -4.43
CA GLY A 168 -10.16 -13.10 -5.37
C GLY A 168 -9.25 -13.37 -6.59
N ARG A 169 -8.01 -12.89 -6.58
CA ARG A 169 -7.03 -13.22 -7.62
C ARG A 169 -6.35 -14.55 -7.30
N ASN A 170 -6.59 -15.55 -8.11
CA ASN A 170 -5.88 -16.81 -8.02
C ASN A 170 -4.49 -16.67 -8.62
N ILE A 171 -3.48 -16.67 -7.76
CA ILE A 171 -2.07 -16.48 -8.13
C ILE A 171 -1.56 -17.66 -8.96
N GLU A 172 -2.03 -18.87 -8.69
CA GLU A 172 -1.71 -20.05 -9.51
C GLU A 172 -2.17 -19.87 -10.95
N THR A 173 -3.29 -19.19 -11.19
CA THR A 173 -3.78 -18.88 -12.53
C THR A 173 -2.91 -17.80 -13.20
N LEU A 174 -2.37 -16.87 -12.46
CA LEU A 174 -1.44 -15.85 -12.98
C LEU A 174 -0.10 -16.48 -13.37
N GLU A 175 0.48 -17.34 -12.53
CA GLU A 175 1.71 -18.07 -12.82
C GLU A 175 1.52 -19.12 -13.94
N TYR A 176 0.36 -19.79 -14.01
CA TYR A 176 0.03 -20.80 -15.01
C TYR A 176 -0.17 -20.21 -16.41
N ARG A 177 -0.80 -19.03 -16.55
CA ARG A 177 -0.92 -18.34 -17.84
C ARG A 177 0.43 -17.98 -18.44
N MET A 178 1.43 -17.79 -17.60
CA MET A 178 2.78 -17.43 -18.01
C MET A 178 3.60 -18.62 -18.53
N SER A 179 3.40 -19.80 -17.97
CA SER A 179 4.08 -21.01 -18.44
C SER A 179 3.61 -21.46 -19.82
N ARG A 180 2.41 -21.01 -20.27
CA ARG A 180 1.85 -21.35 -21.60
C ARG A 180 2.19 -20.34 -22.69
N THR A 181 2.55 -19.10 -22.38
CA THR A 181 2.95 -18.11 -23.39
C THR A 181 4.45 -18.10 -23.69
N GLY A 182 5.25 -18.86 -22.94
CA GLY A 182 6.69 -19.06 -23.17
C GLY A 182 7.06 -20.18 -24.13
N GLY A 183 6.14 -20.76 -24.82
CA GLY A 183 6.37 -21.88 -25.73
C GLY A 183 5.83 -21.70 -27.16
N ILE A 184 6.30 -20.65 -27.87
CA ILE A 184 6.31 -20.64 -29.33
C ILE A 184 7.56 -19.86 -29.77
N THR A 185 8.62 -20.59 -30.03
CA THR A 185 9.71 -20.16 -30.90
C THR A 185 9.22 -20.24 -32.35
#